data_89cc642ce2a676d54a776aacdf856232
#
_entry.id   89cc642ce2a676d54a776aacdf856232
#
_cell.length_a   1.000
_cell.length_b   1.000
_cell.length_c   1.000
_cell.angle_alpha   90.00
_cell.angle_beta   90.00
_cell.angle_gamma   90.00
#
_symmetry.space_group_name_H-M   'P 1'
#
loop_
_entity.id
_entity.type
_entity.pdbx_description
1 polymer ?
#
loop_
_entity_poly.entity_id
_entity_poly.type
_entity_poly.pdbx_seq_one_letter_code
_entity_poly.pdbx_strand_id
1 'polypeptide(L)'
;MNLIGRETELNFLRDRLRTGRNVAVIGPAGIGKTALVRQAMAAMPDALYCPDTSTLKTACESLLAALGVSVTAPDNIQRKRAVLAALHGHRCYIVFDHVQRVSPRLLSLLENLRESHPMVIATRSLAWNDIGHLKMILWDFDTLEPDNLNEAAALRLARAEGERLGLHVPDPRQFEHDLWRWSRGNPGRMIALCEQAKHGGYVFGHRFDVRLLDLDRRIQELNRS
;
A
#
# COMPACT_ATOMS: atom_id res chain seq x y z
N MET A 1 9.44 10.80 1.89
CA MET A 1 8.47 11.03 2.98
C MET A 1 8.76 10.01 4.07
N ASN A 2 9.11 10.44 5.28
CA ASN A 2 9.36 9.50 6.36
C ASN A 2 8.05 8.89 6.86
N LEU A 3 8.06 7.58 7.04
CA LEU A 3 6.90 6.84 7.51
C LEU A 3 6.74 7.09 9.03
N ILE A 4 5.65 7.72 9.43
CA ILE A 4 5.41 8.09 10.83
C ILE A 4 4.67 6.97 11.55
N GLY A 5 5.23 6.51 12.69
CA GLY A 5 4.59 5.53 13.58
C GLY A 5 4.47 4.12 12.99
N ARG A 6 5.45 3.73 12.16
CA ARG A 6 5.51 2.41 11.50
C ARG A 6 6.89 1.76 11.62
N GLU A 7 7.65 2.21 12.60
CA GLU A 7 9.03 1.76 12.81
C GLU A 7 9.09 0.25 13.07
N THR A 8 8.17 -0.27 13.86
CA THR A 8 8.09 -1.71 14.21
C THR A 8 7.75 -2.55 12.98
N GLU A 9 6.72 -2.16 12.23
CA GLU A 9 6.29 -2.86 11.02
C GLU A 9 7.35 -2.80 9.92
N LEU A 10 8.04 -1.66 9.79
CA LEU A 10 9.13 -1.51 8.84
C LEU A 10 10.32 -2.41 9.19
N ASN A 11 10.69 -2.49 10.46
CA ASN A 11 11.76 -3.38 10.93
C ASN A 11 11.38 -4.84 10.71
N PHE A 12 10.17 -5.24 11.09
CA PHE A 12 9.66 -6.59 10.82
C PHE A 12 9.79 -6.94 9.33
N LEU A 13 9.28 -6.08 8.45
CA LEU A 13 9.31 -6.33 7.00
C LEU A 13 10.75 -6.46 6.48
N ARG A 14 11.65 -5.56 6.90
CA ARG A 14 13.07 -5.61 6.52
C ARG A 14 13.77 -6.88 7.00
N ASP A 15 13.50 -7.32 8.22
CA ASP A 15 14.12 -8.53 8.77
C ASP A 15 13.64 -9.79 8.02
N ARG A 16 12.36 -9.87 7.69
CA ARG A 16 11.82 -10.97 6.88
C ARG A 16 12.42 -11.00 5.48
N LEU A 17 12.51 -9.84 4.86
CA LEU A 17 13.12 -9.73 3.53
C LEU A 17 14.61 -10.11 3.55
N ARG A 18 15.38 -9.67 4.55
CA ARG A 18 16.81 -10.07 4.69
C ARG A 18 17.00 -11.57 4.83
N THR A 19 16.04 -12.26 5.42
CA THR A 19 16.07 -13.73 5.61
C THR A 19 15.42 -14.49 4.46
N GLY A 20 15.04 -13.83 3.36
CA GLY A 20 14.43 -14.46 2.19
C GLY A 20 13.02 -15.00 2.43
N ARG A 21 12.31 -14.47 3.44
CA ARG A 21 10.95 -14.90 3.77
C ARG A 21 9.91 -14.17 2.93
N ASN A 22 8.86 -14.90 2.57
CA ASN A 22 7.68 -14.31 1.94
C ASN A 22 6.83 -13.55 2.98
N VAL A 23 6.28 -12.39 2.62
CA VAL A 23 5.46 -11.59 3.54
C VAL A 23 4.16 -11.15 2.87
N ALA A 24 3.05 -11.36 3.56
CA ALA A 24 1.75 -10.81 3.21
C ALA A 24 1.45 -9.59 4.09
N VAL A 25 1.38 -8.40 3.49
CA VAL A 25 0.98 -7.16 4.17
C VAL A 25 -0.51 -6.95 3.95
N ILE A 26 -1.29 -7.10 5.02
CA ILE A 26 -2.75 -7.15 4.95
C ILE A 26 -3.33 -5.97 5.71
N GLY A 27 -4.41 -5.39 5.19
CA GLY A 27 -5.14 -4.35 5.92
C GLY A 27 -6.01 -3.48 5.02
N PRO A 28 -6.91 -2.70 5.61
CA PRO A 28 -7.87 -1.88 4.88
C PRO A 28 -7.20 -0.82 4.01
N ALA A 29 -8.00 -0.21 3.13
CA ALA A 29 -7.53 0.94 2.35
C ALA A 29 -7.08 2.08 3.27
N GLY A 30 -6.03 2.78 2.86
CA GLY A 30 -5.49 3.93 3.60
C GLY A 30 -4.62 3.57 4.83
N ILE A 31 -4.48 2.30 5.23
CA ILE A 31 -3.69 1.91 6.41
C ILE A 31 -2.16 2.13 6.24
N GLY A 32 -1.70 2.37 5.01
CA GLY A 32 -0.30 2.68 4.73
C GLY A 32 0.52 1.53 4.16
N LYS A 33 -0.09 0.44 3.66
CA LYS A 33 0.62 -0.73 3.08
C LYS A 33 1.63 -0.34 2.00
N THR A 34 1.18 0.39 0.99
CA THR A 34 2.03 0.85 -0.12
C THR A 34 3.21 1.69 0.37
N ALA A 35 2.98 2.60 1.32
CA ALA A 35 4.03 3.44 1.88
C ALA A 35 5.06 2.60 2.65
N LEU A 36 4.59 1.64 3.45
CA LEU A 36 5.43 0.72 4.21
C LEU A 36 6.31 -0.14 3.28
N VAL A 37 5.70 -0.74 2.27
CA VAL A 37 6.40 -1.59 1.31
C VAL A 37 7.44 -0.79 0.51
N ARG A 38 7.08 0.39 0.00
CA ARG A 38 8.03 1.27 -0.72
C ARG A 38 9.19 1.72 0.16
N GLN A 39 8.92 2.04 1.42
CA GLN A 39 9.97 2.41 2.36
C GLN A 39 10.90 1.25 2.70
N ALA A 40 10.39 0.01 2.76
CA ALA A 40 11.22 -1.18 2.93
C ALA A 40 12.09 -1.42 1.69
N MET A 41 11.52 -1.29 0.49
CA MET A 41 12.25 -1.44 -0.78
C MET A 41 13.38 -0.43 -0.96
N ALA A 42 13.24 0.79 -0.44
CA ALA A 42 14.29 1.81 -0.55
C ALA A 42 15.65 1.38 0.03
N ALA A 43 15.66 0.37 0.90
CA ALA A 43 16.86 -0.26 1.44
C ALA A 43 17.31 -1.52 0.67
N MET A 44 16.65 -1.85 -0.45
CA MET A 44 16.85 -3.07 -1.24
C MET A 44 16.97 -2.71 -2.73
N PRO A 45 18.17 -2.52 -3.25
CA PRO A 45 18.37 -2.09 -4.64
C PRO A 45 17.85 -3.08 -5.67
N ASP A 46 17.78 -4.37 -5.30
CA ASP A 46 17.37 -5.45 -6.21
C ASP A 46 15.87 -5.79 -6.09
N ALA A 47 15.06 -4.91 -5.49
CA ALA A 47 13.64 -5.15 -5.36
C ALA A 47 12.86 -4.69 -6.59
N LEU A 48 12.07 -5.58 -7.17
CA LEU A 48 11.16 -5.29 -8.28
C LEU A 48 9.77 -4.95 -7.76
N TYR A 49 9.20 -3.86 -8.23
CA TYR A 49 7.87 -3.41 -7.82
C TYR A 49 6.85 -3.59 -8.94
N CYS A 50 5.81 -4.36 -8.65
CA CYS A 50 4.66 -4.58 -9.51
C CYS A 50 3.43 -3.86 -8.90
N PRO A 51 3.06 -2.69 -9.41
CA PRO A 51 1.97 -1.88 -8.88
C PRO A 51 0.57 -2.41 -9.23
N ASP A 52 0.47 -3.22 -10.29
CA ASP A 52 -0.82 -3.70 -10.82
C ASP A 52 -0.78 -5.19 -11.10
N THR A 53 -1.65 -5.90 -10.42
CA THR A 53 -1.89 -7.34 -10.55
C THR A 53 -3.32 -7.66 -10.99
N SER A 54 -4.02 -6.70 -11.58
CA SER A 54 -5.42 -6.88 -12.04
C SER A 54 -5.57 -7.99 -13.07
N THR A 55 -4.55 -8.19 -13.90
CA THR A 55 -4.48 -9.28 -14.89
C THR A 55 -3.08 -9.89 -14.97
N LEU A 56 -2.97 -11.11 -15.51
CA LEU A 56 -1.66 -11.70 -15.81
C LEU A 56 -0.84 -10.82 -16.79
N LYS A 57 -1.53 -10.18 -17.75
CA LYS A 57 -0.89 -9.28 -18.71
C LYS A 57 -0.23 -8.10 -17.99
N THR A 58 -1.00 -7.36 -17.20
CA THR A 58 -0.50 -6.17 -16.48
C THR A 58 0.62 -6.51 -15.51
N ALA A 59 0.52 -7.64 -14.80
CA ALA A 59 1.58 -8.10 -13.91
C ALA A 59 2.88 -8.43 -14.67
N CYS A 60 2.79 -9.16 -15.79
CA CYS A 60 3.96 -9.46 -16.61
C CYS A 60 4.59 -8.20 -17.21
N GLU A 61 3.79 -7.29 -17.75
CA GLU A 61 4.26 -6.03 -18.33
C GLU A 61 4.94 -5.14 -17.28
N SER A 62 4.37 -5.06 -16.07
CA SER A 62 4.98 -4.34 -14.94
C SER A 62 6.34 -4.92 -14.55
N LEU A 63 6.45 -6.23 -14.45
CA LEU A 63 7.72 -6.90 -14.11
C LEU A 63 8.77 -6.72 -15.21
N LEU A 64 8.40 -6.91 -16.49
CA LEU A 64 9.32 -6.70 -17.62
C LEU A 64 9.80 -5.25 -17.68
N ALA A 65 8.90 -4.28 -17.47
CA ALA A 65 9.27 -2.86 -17.42
C ALA A 65 10.23 -2.57 -16.27
N ALA A 66 10.00 -3.14 -15.08
CA ALA A 66 10.89 -2.99 -13.92
C ALA A 66 12.28 -3.61 -14.16
N LEU A 67 12.36 -4.64 -15.00
CA LEU A 67 13.62 -5.28 -15.44
C LEU A 67 14.29 -4.55 -16.61
N GLY A 68 13.68 -3.51 -17.17
CA GLY A 68 14.19 -2.81 -18.36
C GLY A 68 14.10 -3.66 -19.64
N VAL A 69 13.26 -4.69 -19.66
CA VAL A 69 13.14 -5.63 -20.78
C VAL A 69 11.92 -5.26 -21.63
N SER A 70 12.16 -4.92 -22.89
CA SER A 70 11.11 -4.70 -23.87
C SER A 70 10.81 -5.98 -24.65
N VAL A 71 9.62 -6.52 -24.50
CA VAL A 71 9.19 -7.73 -25.18
C VAL A 71 7.89 -7.49 -25.92
N THR A 72 7.89 -7.72 -27.23
CA THR A 72 6.66 -7.80 -28.01
C THR A 72 6.12 -9.23 -27.95
N ALA A 73 5.33 -9.51 -26.92
CA ALA A 73 4.75 -10.84 -26.71
C ALA A 73 3.25 -10.81 -27.06
N PRO A 74 2.80 -11.55 -28.09
CA PRO A 74 1.42 -11.50 -28.56
C PRO A 74 0.42 -12.11 -27.58
N ASP A 75 0.85 -13.06 -26.75
CA ASP A 75 -0.01 -13.76 -25.80
C ASP A 75 0.54 -13.83 -24.37
N ASN A 76 -0.30 -14.27 -23.44
CA ASN A 76 0.03 -14.36 -22.02
C ASN A 76 1.04 -15.47 -21.68
N ILE A 77 1.12 -16.51 -22.50
CA ILE A 77 2.07 -17.62 -22.30
C ILE A 77 3.48 -17.12 -22.58
N GLN A 78 3.64 -16.40 -23.69
CA GLN A 78 4.92 -15.82 -24.08
C GLN A 78 5.36 -14.72 -23.09
N ARG A 79 4.42 -13.86 -22.61
CA ARG A 79 4.71 -12.87 -21.55
C ARG A 79 5.23 -13.55 -20.28
N LYS A 80 4.53 -14.59 -19.80
CA LYS A 80 4.95 -15.35 -18.64
C LYS A 80 6.34 -15.95 -18.82
N ARG A 81 6.61 -16.59 -19.97
CA ARG A 81 7.93 -17.15 -20.30
C ARG A 81 9.01 -16.08 -20.33
N ALA A 82 8.74 -14.92 -20.90
CA ALA A 82 9.67 -13.79 -20.93
C ALA A 82 10.03 -13.29 -19.52
N VAL A 83 9.05 -13.14 -18.63
CA VAL A 83 9.29 -12.77 -17.22
C VAL A 83 10.18 -13.80 -16.54
N LEU A 84 9.84 -15.09 -16.64
CA LEU A 84 10.62 -16.17 -16.00
C LEU A 84 12.05 -16.27 -16.57
N ALA A 85 12.21 -16.09 -17.88
CA ALA A 85 13.52 -16.06 -18.51
C ALA A 85 14.35 -14.84 -18.07
N ALA A 86 13.74 -13.66 -18.01
CA ALA A 86 14.41 -12.44 -17.59
C ALA A 86 14.83 -12.47 -16.10
N LEU A 87 14.10 -13.21 -15.27
CA LEU A 87 14.40 -13.38 -13.84
C LEU A 87 15.35 -14.56 -13.57
N HIS A 88 15.61 -15.40 -14.56
CA HIS A 88 16.46 -16.57 -14.38
C HIS A 88 17.89 -16.16 -13.99
N GLY A 89 18.37 -16.70 -12.86
CA GLY A 89 19.70 -16.38 -12.33
C GLY A 89 19.80 -15.04 -11.57
N HIS A 90 18.78 -14.22 -11.57
CA HIS A 90 18.71 -13.01 -10.75
C HIS A 90 18.21 -13.34 -9.34
N ARG A 91 18.86 -12.80 -8.32
CA ARG A 91 18.34 -12.83 -6.94
C ARG A 91 17.72 -11.47 -6.63
N CYS A 92 16.41 -11.40 -6.69
CA CYS A 92 15.68 -10.17 -6.39
C CYS A 92 14.45 -10.47 -5.52
N TYR A 93 13.96 -9.44 -4.84
CA TYR A 93 12.66 -9.48 -4.16
C TYR A 93 11.59 -8.99 -5.12
N ILE A 94 10.42 -9.62 -5.09
CA ILE A 94 9.31 -9.18 -5.94
C ILE A 94 8.19 -8.69 -5.04
N VAL A 95 7.79 -7.46 -5.27
CA VAL A 95 6.72 -6.80 -4.52
C VAL A 95 5.50 -6.64 -5.41
N PHE A 96 4.42 -7.29 -5.01
CA PHE A 96 3.10 -7.15 -5.64
C PHE A 96 2.21 -6.28 -4.75
N ASP A 97 1.93 -5.08 -5.20
CA ASP A 97 1.03 -4.16 -4.49
C ASP A 97 -0.39 -4.21 -5.07
N HIS A 98 -1.37 -3.79 -4.27
CA HIS A 98 -2.78 -3.78 -4.65
C HIS A 98 -3.32 -5.12 -5.17
N VAL A 99 -2.83 -6.25 -4.62
CA VAL A 99 -3.25 -7.57 -5.09
C VAL A 99 -4.71 -7.82 -4.75
N GLN A 100 -5.50 -8.11 -5.80
CA GLN A 100 -6.94 -8.39 -5.71
C GLN A 100 -7.32 -9.50 -6.68
N ARG A 101 -8.28 -10.35 -6.30
CA ARG A 101 -8.96 -11.35 -7.14
C ARG A 101 -8.01 -12.13 -8.06
N VAL A 102 -6.95 -12.71 -7.49
CA VAL A 102 -5.97 -13.49 -8.25
C VAL A 102 -6.66 -14.63 -9.01
N SER A 103 -6.56 -14.59 -10.34
CA SER A 103 -7.06 -15.65 -11.22
C SER A 103 -6.13 -16.86 -11.21
N PRO A 104 -6.60 -18.07 -11.64
CA PRO A 104 -5.73 -19.24 -11.76
C PRO A 104 -4.49 -19.03 -12.64
N ARG A 105 -4.62 -18.21 -13.69
CA ARG A 105 -3.51 -17.88 -14.59
C ARG A 105 -2.45 -17.03 -13.90
N LEU A 106 -2.88 -16.02 -13.14
CA LEU A 106 -1.98 -15.17 -12.36
C LEU A 106 -1.36 -15.96 -11.21
N LEU A 107 -2.14 -16.80 -10.51
CA LEU A 107 -1.63 -17.70 -9.48
C LEU A 107 -0.46 -18.53 -10.00
N SER A 108 -0.58 -19.14 -11.17
CA SER A 108 0.48 -19.94 -11.78
C SER A 108 1.78 -19.13 -12.07
N LEU A 109 1.70 -17.82 -12.30
CA LEU A 109 2.89 -16.97 -12.35
C LEU A 109 3.50 -16.82 -10.96
N LEU A 110 2.67 -16.47 -9.96
CA LEU A 110 3.12 -16.26 -8.59
C LEU A 110 3.77 -17.51 -7.99
N GLU A 111 3.21 -18.70 -8.24
CA GLU A 111 3.78 -19.98 -7.82
C GLU A 111 5.19 -20.19 -8.38
N ASN A 112 5.37 -20.00 -9.69
CA ASN A 112 6.70 -20.15 -10.31
C ASN A 112 7.71 -19.13 -9.76
N LEU A 113 7.30 -17.89 -9.53
CA LEU A 113 8.18 -16.85 -9.00
C LEU A 113 8.56 -17.12 -7.54
N ARG A 114 7.63 -17.63 -6.72
CA ARG A 114 7.85 -17.96 -5.33
C ARG A 114 8.93 -19.01 -5.09
N GLU A 115 9.11 -19.93 -6.02
CA GLU A 115 10.14 -20.99 -5.92
C GLU A 115 11.57 -20.43 -5.91
N SER A 116 11.79 -19.28 -6.53
CA SER A 116 13.13 -18.71 -6.72
C SER A 116 13.32 -17.31 -6.14
N HIS A 117 12.22 -16.61 -5.83
CA HIS A 117 12.27 -15.22 -5.38
C HIS A 117 11.39 -15.01 -4.15
N PRO A 118 11.93 -14.44 -3.07
CA PRO A 118 11.12 -14.01 -1.94
C PRO A 118 10.17 -12.88 -2.38
N MET A 119 8.94 -12.92 -1.85
CA MET A 119 7.85 -12.06 -2.31
C MET A 119 7.24 -11.26 -1.17
N VAL A 120 6.83 -10.03 -1.48
CA VAL A 120 5.91 -9.25 -0.66
C VAL A 120 4.61 -9.07 -1.41
N ILE A 121 3.50 -9.40 -0.78
CA ILE A 121 2.17 -9.24 -1.34
C ILE A 121 1.38 -8.29 -0.45
N ALA A 122 0.93 -7.15 -0.99
CA ALA A 122 0.06 -6.22 -0.29
C ALA A 122 -1.38 -6.38 -0.75
N THR A 123 -2.27 -6.72 0.18
CA THR A 123 -3.69 -6.97 -0.10
C THR A 123 -4.60 -6.32 0.94
N ARG A 124 -5.90 -6.24 0.64
CA ARG A 124 -6.89 -5.62 1.52
C ARG A 124 -7.31 -6.53 2.67
N SER A 125 -7.56 -7.79 2.40
CA SER A 125 -7.93 -8.81 3.38
C SER A 125 -7.59 -10.20 2.85
N LEU A 126 -7.77 -11.24 3.68
CA LEU A 126 -7.65 -12.65 3.28
C LEU A 126 -8.99 -13.28 2.88
N ALA A 127 -10.04 -12.48 2.75
CA ALA A 127 -11.32 -12.96 2.28
C ALA A 127 -11.23 -13.42 0.81
N TRP A 128 -11.88 -14.52 0.46
CA TRP A 128 -11.87 -15.06 -0.90
C TRP A 128 -12.24 -14.02 -1.96
N ASN A 129 -13.23 -13.18 -1.68
CA ASN A 129 -13.68 -12.12 -2.59
C ASN A 129 -12.59 -11.06 -2.87
N ASP A 130 -11.65 -10.89 -1.95
CA ASP A 130 -10.55 -9.92 -2.07
C ASP A 130 -9.31 -10.53 -2.72
N ILE A 131 -8.97 -11.79 -2.41
CA ILE A 131 -7.71 -12.38 -2.86
C ILE A 131 -7.87 -13.52 -3.90
N GLY A 132 -9.07 -14.12 -4.01
CA GLY A 132 -9.29 -15.23 -4.94
C GLY A 132 -8.33 -16.41 -4.70
N HIS A 133 -7.74 -16.93 -5.76
CA HIS A 133 -6.84 -18.08 -5.72
C HIS A 133 -5.51 -17.83 -4.97
N LEU A 134 -5.15 -16.59 -4.68
CA LEU A 134 -3.94 -16.27 -3.90
C LEU A 134 -3.89 -17.04 -2.57
N LYS A 135 -5.03 -17.31 -1.96
CA LYS A 135 -5.13 -18.05 -0.70
C LYS A 135 -4.38 -19.40 -0.73
N MET A 136 -4.22 -20.00 -1.91
CA MET A 136 -3.56 -21.30 -2.07
C MET A 136 -2.06 -21.27 -1.79
N ILE A 137 -1.40 -20.11 -1.88
CA ILE A 137 0.04 -19.97 -1.67
C ILE A 137 0.42 -19.19 -0.41
N LEU A 138 -0.54 -18.58 0.29
CA LEU A 138 -0.26 -17.74 1.46
C LEU A 138 0.09 -18.52 2.73
N TRP A 139 0.01 -19.85 2.73
CA TRP A 139 0.24 -20.69 3.91
C TRP A 139 1.69 -20.62 4.43
N ASP A 140 2.68 -20.24 3.60
CA ASP A 140 4.09 -20.09 3.96
C ASP A 140 4.54 -18.61 4.03
N PHE A 141 3.59 -17.67 3.97
CA PHE A 141 3.86 -16.25 4.11
C PHE A 141 3.78 -15.82 5.58
N ASP A 142 4.78 -15.10 6.03
CA ASP A 142 4.66 -14.36 7.28
C ASP A 142 3.66 -13.20 7.09
N THR A 143 2.78 -13.02 8.06
CA THR A 143 1.72 -12.01 7.96
C THR A 143 2.08 -10.75 8.72
N LEU A 144 1.89 -9.60 8.09
CA LEU A 144 2.01 -8.28 8.70
C LEU A 144 0.68 -7.53 8.52
N GLU A 145 0.02 -7.24 9.63
CA GLU A 145 -1.22 -6.48 9.67
C GLU A 145 -1.00 -5.15 10.39
N PRO A 146 -0.71 -4.05 9.67
CA PRO A 146 -0.54 -2.75 10.28
C PRO A 146 -1.84 -2.25 10.91
N ASP A 147 -1.80 -1.86 12.17
CA ASP A 147 -2.92 -1.26 12.87
C ASP A 147 -3.12 0.22 12.52
N ASN A 148 -4.23 0.80 12.96
CA ASN A 148 -4.41 2.25 12.94
C ASN A 148 -3.34 2.92 13.81
N LEU A 149 -2.94 4.13 13.45
CA LEU A 149 -1.97 4.90 14.24
C LEU A 149 -2.52 5.17 15.64
N ASN A 150 -1.69 4.98 16.64
CA ASN A 150 -1.98 5.47 17.97
C ASN A 150 -2.01 7.01 17.97
N GLU A 151 -2.55 7.60 19.03
CA GLU A 151 -2.73 9.05 19.15
C GLU A 151 -1.42 9.81 18.89
N ALA A 152 -0.34 9.43 19.56
CA ALA A 152 0.94 10.13 19.44
C ALA A 152 1.50 10.14 17.99
N ALA A 153 1.40 9.02 17.27
CA ALA A 153 1.81 8.93 15.87
C ALA A 153 0.85 9.69 14.95
N ALA A 154 -0.45 9.62 15.23
CA ALA A 154 -1.47 10.33 14.46
C ALA A 154 -1.32 11.86 14.57
N LEU A 155 -1.08 12.39 15.77
CA LEU A 155 -0.83 13.82 15.96
C LEU A 155 0.45 14.29 15.23
N ARG A 156 1.51 13.48 15.25
CA ARG A 156 2.73 13.76 14.46
C ARG A 156 2.44 13.78 12.95
N LEU A 157 1.63 12.82 12.46
CA LEU A 157 1.22 12.79 11.06
C LEU A 157 0.37 14.01 10.68
N ALA A 158 -0.63 14.36 11.52
CA ALA A 158 -1.49 15.51 11.30
C ALA A 158 -0.69 16.81 11.19
N ARG A 159 0.28 17.00 12.09
CA ARG A 159 1.19 18.17 12.06
C ARG A 159 2.03 18.21 10.81
N ALA A 160 2.69 17.11 10.48
CA ALA A 160 3.54 17.02 9.28
C ALA A 160 2.74 17.30 8.00
N GLU A 161 1.52 16.80 7.90
CA GLU A 161 0.64 17.04 6.75
C GLU A 161 0.12 18.50 6.74
N GLY A 162 -0.24 19.05 7.90
CA GLY A 162 -0.62 20.47 8.03
C GLY A 162 0.51 21.40 7.55
N GLU A 163 1.72 21.16 7.98
CA GLU A 163 2.92 21.90 7.54
C GLU A 163 3.17 21.74 6.02
N ARG A 164 3.12 20.49 5.51
CA ARG A 164 3.30 20.20 4.09
C ARG A 164 2.29 20.91 3.19
N LEU A 165 1.06 21.03 3.65
CA LEU A 165 -0.04 21.64 2.92
C LEU A 165 -0.16 23.15 3.17
N GLY A 166 0.59 23.71 4.15
CA GLY A 166 0.48 25.10 4.56
C GLY A 166 -0.87 25.43 5.17
N LEU A 167 -1.44 24.52 5.97
CA LEU A 167 -2.75 24.73 6.58
C LEU A 167 -2.67 25.77 7.70
N HIS A 168 -3.51 26.79 7.62
CA HIS A 168 -3.67 27.78 8.66
C HIS A 168 -5.01 27.53 9.39
N VAL A 169 -4.94 26.85 10.52
CA VAL A 169 -6.10 26.53 11.36
C VAL A 169 -6.06 27.34 12.64
N PRO A 170 -7.21 27.84 13.13
CA PRO A 170 -7.26 28.68 14.34
C PRO A 170 -6.71 27.99 15.58
N ASP A 171 -7.03 26.71 15.77
CA ASP A 171 -6.51 25.88 16.87
C ASP A 171 -5.89 24.59 16.31
N PRO A 172 -4.56 24.55 16.09
CA PRO A 172 -3.87 23.38 15.56
C PRO A 172 -4.01 22.14 16.44
N ARG A 173 -4.02 22.30 17.77
CA ARG A 173 -4.13 21.16 18.70
C ARG A 173 -5.49 20.49 18.60
N GLN A 174 -6.56 21.29 18.62
CA GLN A 174 -7.90 20.77 18.41
C GLN A 174 -8.04 20.07 17.07
N PHE A 175 -7.54 20.69 15.99
CA PHE A 175 -7.59 20.13 14.65
C PHE A 175 -6.85 18.77 14.56
N GLU A 176 -5.65 18.66 15.11
CA GLU A 176 -4.86 17.43 15.16
C GLU A 176 -5.63 16.30 15.87
N HIS A 177 -6.22 16.60 17.04
CA HIS A 177 -7.04 15.64 17.81
C HIS A 177 -8.31 15.22 17.07
N ASP A 178 -9.00 16.16 16.47
CA ASP A 178 -10.22 15.87 15.71
C ASP A 178 -9.89 15.03 14.45
N LEU A 179 -8.79 15.29 13.75
CA LEU A 179 -8.32 14.45 12.66
C LEU A 179 -8.10 13.01 13.12
N TRP A 180 -7.38 12.81 14.25
CA TRP A 180 -7.19 11.46 14.80
C TRP A 180 -8.51 10.79 15.13
N ARG A 181 -9.40 11.47 15.82
CA ARG A 181 -10.71 10.95 16.24
C ARG A 181 -11.57 10.55 15.05
N TRP A 182 -11.74 11.42 14.07
CA TRP A 182 -12.62 11.19 12.93
C TRP A 182 -12.04 10.22 11.90
N SER A 183 -10.72 10.18 11.75
CA SER A 183 -10.05 9.15 10.94
C SER A 183 -9.97 7.79 11.62
N ARG A 184 -10.18 7.73 12.94
CA ARG A 184 -9.88 6.56 13.79
C ARG A 184 -8.43 6.12 13.70
N GLY A 185 -7.50 7.06 13.48
CA GLY A 185 -6.08 6.76 13.31
C GLY A 185 -5.69 6.16 11.95
N ASN A 186 -6.59 6.08 10.97
CA ASN A 186 -6.24 5.61 9.63
C ASN A 186 -5.43 6.68 8.88
N PRO A 187 -4.16 6.42 8.52
CA PRO A 187 -3.28 7.44 7.93
C PRO A 187 -3.79 8.04 6.63
N GLY A 188 -4.27 7.19 5.72
CA GLY A 188 -4.78 7.65 4.43
C GLY A 188 -6.02 8.55 4.56
N ARG A 189 -6.89 8.22 5.53
CA ARG A 189 -8.05 9.04 5.84
C ARG A 189 -7.65 10.37 6.47
N MET A 190 -6.62 10.40 7.34
CA MET A 190 -6.08 11.64 7.89
C MET A 190 -5.53 12.55 6.80
N ILE A 191 -4.72 12.00 5.90
CA ILE A 191 -4.13 12.73 4.77
C ILE A 191 -5.24 13.31 3.87
N ALA A 192 -6.25 12.51 3.53
CA ALA A 192 -7.38 12.96 2.71
C ALA A 192 -8.17 14.10 3.38
N LEU A 193 -8.38 14.04 4.71
CA LEU A 193 -9.00 15.12 5.46
C LEU A 193 -8.14 16.40 5.47
N CYS A 194 -6.84 16.29 5.61
CA CYS A 194 -5.93 17.44 5.52
C CYS A 194 -5.94 18.06 4.11
N GLU A 195 -5.91 17.25 3.05
CA GLU A 195 -5.99 17.74 1.68
C GLU A 195 -7.31 18.47 1.41
N GLN A 196 -8.43 17.94 1.89
CA GLN A 196 -9.73 18.58 1.77
C GLN A 196 -9.81 19.89 2.59
N ALA A 197 -9.18 19.92 3.77
CA ALA A 197 -9.11 21.12 4.61
C ALA A 197 -8.45 22.30 3.89
N LYS A 198 -7.52 22.04 2.96
CA LYS A 198 -6.87 23.08 2.16
C LYS A 198 -7.84 23.89 1.29
N HIS A 199 -8.95 23.29 0.89
CA HIS A 199 -9.94 23.96 0.03
C HIS A 199 -10.83 24.95 0.80
N GLY A 200 -10.69 25.08 2.14
CA GLY A 200 -11.38 26.07 2.96
C GLY A 200 -12.84 25.72 3.25
N GLY A 201 -13.55 26.65 3.92
CA GLY A 201 -15.00 26.52 4.16
C GLY A 201 -15.41 25.80 5.45
N TYR A 202 -14.46 25.29 6.23
CA TYR A 202 -14.74 24.52 7.45
C TYR A 202 -14.37 25.22 8.76
N VAL A 203 -14.10 26.52 8.69
CA VAL A 203 -13.79 27.35 9.87
C VAL A 203 -15.03 28.06 10.34
N PHE A 204 -15.45 27.83 11.60
CA PHE A 204 -16.58 28.47 12.24
C PHE A 204 -16.11 29.17 13.52
N GLY A 205 -16.04 30.50 13.48
CA GLY A 205 -15.47 31.28 14.56
C GLY A 205 -14.00 30.95 14.79
N HIS A 206 -13.69 30.43 15.98
CA HIS A 206 -12.33 30.03 16.36
C HIS A 206 -12.06 28.51 16.23
N ARG A 207 -12.94 27.76 15.58
CA ARG A 207 -12.83 26.32 15.45
C ARG A 207 -12.86 25.88 14.01
N PHE A 208 -12.07 24.84 13.71
CA PHE A 208 -12.14 24.10 12.46
C PHE A 208 -13.03 22.86 12.64
N ASP A 209 -14.09 22.72 11.86
CA ASP A 209 -15.03 21.60 11.99
C ASP A 209 -14.64 20.41 11.10
N VAL A 210 -13.81 19.52 11.66
CA VAL A 210 -13.38 18.28 11.02
C VAL A 210 -14.55 17.30 10.81
N ARG A 211 -15.61 17.39 11.62
CA ARG A 211 -16.80 16.54 11.46
C ARG A 211 -17.53 16.86 10.16
N LEU A 212 -17.73 18.13 9.88
CA LEU A 212 -18.36 18.57 8.64
C LEU A 212 -17.50 18.17 7.43
N LEU A 213 -16.19 18.32 7.55
CA LEU A 213 -15.23 17.88 6.55
C LEU A 213 -15.34 16.37 6.26
N ASP A 214 -15.42 15.52 7.29
CA ASP A 214 -15.60 14.06 7.11
C ASP A 214 -16.96 13.72 6.47
N LEU A 215 -18.00 14.47 6.81
CA LEU A 215 -19.32 14.29 6.21
C LEU A 215 -19.30 14.59 4.71
N ASP A 216 -18.74 15.72 4.32
CA ASP A 216 -18.62 16.11 2.90
C ASP A 216 -17.79 15.11 2.10
N ARG A 217 -16.71 14.61 2.68
CA ARG A 217 -15.90 13.56 2.06
C ARG A 217 -16.73 12.30 1.79
N ARG A 218 -17.53 11.85 2.75
CA ARG A 218 -18.40 10.67 2.59
C ARG A 218 -19.46 10.88 1.50
N ILE A 219 -20.05 12.06 1.44
CA ILE A 219 -21.00 12.41 0.39
C ILE A 219 -20.34 12.35 -0.99
N GLN A 220 -19.14 12.89 -1.11
CA GLN A 220 -18.38 12.84 -2.36
C GLN A 220 -17.98 11.41 -2.77
N GLU A 221 -17.65 10.54 -1.80
CA GLU A 221 -17.36 9.12 -2.07
C GLU A 221 -18.60 8.37 -2.58
N LEU A 222 -19.78 8.62 -1.99
CA LEU A 222 -21.04 8.02 -2.43
C LEU A 222 -21.44 8.45 -3.85
N ASN A 223 -21.14 9.69 -4.23
CA ASN A 223 -21.45 10.20 -5.57
C ASN A 223 -20.48 9.70 -6.67
N ARG A 224 -19.36 9.05 -6.28
CA ARG A 224 -18.37 8.48 -7.23
C ARG A 224 -18.48 6.97 -7.40
N SER A 225 -19.30 6.29 -6.62
CA SER A 225 -19.57 4.85 -6.67
C SER A 225 -20.80 4.54 -7.49
#